data_752b05a47a1f90fd3ae3206f6caab619
#
_entry.id   752b05a47a1f90fd3ae3206f6caab619
#
_cell.length_a   1.000
_cell.length_b   1.000
_cell.length_c   1.000
_cell.angle_alpha   90.00
_cell.angle_beta   90.00
_cell.angle_gamma   90.00
#
_symmetry.space_group_name_H-M   'P 1'
#
loop_
_entity.id
_entity.type
_entity.pdbx_description
1 polymer ?
#
loop_
_entity_poly.entity_id
_entity_poly.type
_entity_poly.pdbx_seq_one_letter_code
_entity_poly.pdbx_strand_id
1 'polypeptide(L)'
;MKAKATLKQIAKELNVSVSTVSKALNDSPEISEQTKTRIKEYAKLKNYKPNVIGLNLKNRKTKTIGVIIPDILNSFFAKVFSGIEKVADQRGYHVIMCISNESLEKEKNTMDMLSNGTIDGFILSISEEAQKLNEYNHFKDIINEGTPIVMFDRIADEVVCDKVVVDDFDSALNATQHMINTGCKNIALFSSVDNLSVGKLRVEGYLQALKNNNIAVNPNLIVRTDSEDDLKEKIDKVFDNNTIDGIFALDENDSVAALRIGLKKGYKVPEQLSIIGFADGILASRRLSPSLSTLSQYGVEIGEVAANVLINRLESKEENLPYETTVIKTQLRERESTRKL
;
A
#
# COMPACT_ATOMS: atom_id res chain seq x y z
N MET A 1 -7.07 -41.69 -1.66
CA MET A 1 -7.78 -40.50 -1.15
C MET A 1 -9.26 -40.76 -1.05
N LYS A 2 -9.93 -40.51 0.08
CA LYS A 2 -11.40 -40.61 0.16
C LYS A 2 -11.99 -39.47 -0.72
N ALA A 3 -12.85 -39.84 -1.67
CA ALA A 3 -13.54 -38.84 -2.52
C ALA A 3 -14.37 -37.89 -1.63
N LYS A 4 -14.25 -36.61 -1.85
CA LYS A 4 -15.08 -35.59 -1.17
C LYS A 4 -16.55 -35.81 -1.54
N ALA A 5 -17.45 -35.77 -0.57
CA ALA A 5 -18.89 -35.85 -0.82
C ALA A 5 -19.31 -34.72 -1.76
N THR A 6 -20.26 -35.00 -2.66
CA THR A 6 -20.80 -34.02 -3.61
C THR A 6 -22.29 -33.79 -3.33
N LEU A 7 -22.81 -32.61 -3.78
CA LEU A 7 -24.26 -32.33 -3.70
C LEU A 7 -25.10 -33.44 -4.34
N LYS A 8 -24.63 -34.01 -5.47
CA LYS A 8 -25.33 -35.11 -6.18
C LYS A 8 -25.39 -36.38 -5.33
N GLN A 9 -24.32 -36.71 -4.58
CA GLN A 9 -24.30 -37.87 -3.67
C GLN A 9 -25.24 -37.67 -2.49
N ILE A 10 -25.22 -36.47 -1.85
CA ILE A 10 -26.13 -36.14 -0.74
C ILE A 10 -27.58 -36.22 -1.20
N ALA A 11 -27.89 -35.66 -2.36
CA ALA A 11 -29.22 -35.70 -2.94
C ALA A 11 -29.69 -37.13 -3.17
N LYS A 12 -28.86 -37.98 -3.75
CA LYS A 12 -29.15 -39.40 -3.98
C LYS A 12 -29.39 -40.15 -2.69
N GLU A 13 -28.53 -40.01 -1.67
CA GLU A 13 -28.62 -40.75 -0.41
C GLU A 13 -29.80 -40.29 0.47
N LEU A 14 -30.20 -39.02 0.39
CA LEU A 14 -31.37 -38.51 1.11
C LEU A 14 -32.69 -38.58 0.29
N ASN A 15 -32.65 -39.10 -0.96
CA ASN A 15 -33.77 -39.18 -1.88
C ASN A 15 -34.49 -37.83 -2.11
N VAL A 16 -33.70 -36.78 -2.35
CA VAL A 16 -34.19 -35.43 -2.68
C VAL A 16 -33.50 -34.91 -3.93
N SER A 17 -33.98 -33.78 -4.50
CA SER A 17 -33.33 -33.18 -5.64
C SER A 17 -32.03 -32.45 -5.24
N VAL A 18 -31.08 -32.31 -6.17
CA VAL A 18 -29.84 -31.53 -5.95
C VAL A 18 -30.17 -30.07 -5.60
N SER A 19 -31.25 -29.52 -6.21
CA SER A 19 -31.72 -28.17 -5.91
C SER A 19 -32.25 -28.06 -4.47
N THR A 20 -32.97 -29.10 -3.97
CA THR A 20 -33.42 -29.16 -2.57
C THR A 20 -32.27 -29.16 -1.59
N VAL A 21 -31.21 -29.95 -1.86
CA VAL A 21 -30.00 -29.95 -1.02
C VAL A 21 -29.32 -28.57 -1.02
N SER A 22 -29.16 -27.98 -2.21
CA SER A 22 -28.55 -26.65 -2.34
C SER A 22 -29.35 -25.58 -1.59
N LYS A 23 -30.67 -25.53 -1.76
CA LYS A 23 -31.59 -24.61 -1.08
C LYS A 23 -31.56 -24.81 0.45
N ALA A 24 -31.56 -26.04 0.93
CA ALA A 24 -31.51 -26.37 2.35
C ALA A 24 -30.18 -25.92 3.01
N LEU A 25 -29.06 -26.12 2.34
CA LEU A 25 -27.74 -25.70 2.82
C LEU A 25 -27.57 -24.16 2.85
N ASN A 26 -28.33 -23.45 2.00
CA ASN A 26 -28.35 -21.99 1.96
C ASN A 26 -29.53 -21.36 2.73
N ASP A 27 -30.16 -22.09 3.62
CA ASP A 27 -31.25 -21.64 4.48
C ASP A 27 -32.48 -21.05 3.74
N SER A 28 -32.71 -21.45 2.49
CA SER A 28 -33.84 -20.95 1.68
C SER A 28 -35.18 -21.15 2.41
N PRO A 29 -36.07 -20.14 2.44
CA PRO A 29 -37.39 -20.24 3.05
C PRO A 29 -38.32 -21.24 2.35
N GLU A 30 -37.97 -21.65 1.15
CA GLU A 30 -38.76 -22.63 0.38
C GLU A 30 -38.65 -24.08 0.92
N ILE A 31 -37.68 -24.33 1.82
CA ILE A 31 -37.44 -25.65 2.39
C ILE A 31 -37.84 -25.66 3.87
N SER A 32 -38.62 -26.69 4.26
CA SER A 32 -39.06 -26.85 5.64
C SER A 32 -37.85 -27.02 6.61
N GLU A 33 -37.97 -26.53 7.84
CA GLU A 33 -36.93 -26.62 8.87
C GLU A 33 -36.50 -28.07 9.14
N GLN A 34 -37.43 -29.00 9.14
CA GLN A 34 -37.16 -30.42 9.30
C GLN A 34 -36.26 -30.97 8.19
N THR A 35 -36.52 -30.57 6.93
CA THR A 35 -35.71 -30.97 5.76
C THR A 35 -34.32 -30.29 5.82
N LYS A 36 -34.24 -29.03 6.19
CA LYS A 36 -32.97 -28.30 6.36
C LYS A 36 -32.08 -29.01 7.38
N THR A 37 -32.61 -29.29 8.57
CA THR A 37 -31.89 -29.96 9.66
C THR A 37 -31.34 -31.30 9.21
N ARG A 38 -32.17 -32.15 8.61
CA ARG A 38 -31.79 -33.48 8.10
C ARG A 38 -30.66 -33.37 7.07
N ILE A 39 -30.73 -32.43 6.15
CA ILE A 39 -29.71 -32.26 5.09
C ILE A 39 -28.41 -31.69 5.68
N LYS A 40 -28.47 -30.72 6.59
CA LYS A 40 -27.29 -30.15 7.27
C LYS A 40 -26.55 -31.16 8.11
N GLU A 41 -27.28 -31.97 8.89
CA GLU A 41 -26.67 -33.05 9.71
C GLU A 41 -25.97 -34.10 8.83
N TYR A 42 -26.62 -34.49 7.73
CA TYR A 42 -26.05 -35.45 6.81
C TYR A 42 -24.81 -34.89 6.07
N ALA A 43 -24.85 -33.63 5.63
CA ALA A 43 -23.73 -32.94 5.03
C ALA A 43 -22.53 -32.86 6.01
N LYS A 44 -22.82 -32.58 7.29
CA LYS A 44 -21.81 -32.58 8.37
C LYS A 44 -21.21 -33.96 8.59
N LEU A 45 -22.02 -35.01 8.66
CA LEU A 45 -21.58 -36.40 8.79
C LEU A 45 -20.64 -36.84 7.67
N LYS A 46 -20.92 -36.38 6.44
CA LYS A 46 -20.11 -36.66 5.24
C LYS A 46 -18.92 -35.70 5.05
N ASN A 47 -18.67 -34.77 5.97
CA ASN A 47 -17.68 -33.71 5.83
C ASN A 47 -17.81 -32.96 4.50
N TYR A 48 -19.06 -32.77 4.05
CA TYR A 48 -19.33 -32.02 2.83
C TYR A 48 -18.99 -30.53 3.07
N LYS A 49 -18.19 -29.99 2.18
CA LYS A 49 -17.95 -28.53 2.09
C LYS A 49 -18.51 -28.07 0.75
N PRO A 50 -19.37 -27.03 0.73
CA PRO A 50 -19.83 -26.42 -0.51
C PRO A 50 -18.67 -26.12 -1.44
N ASN A 51 -18.86 -26.37 -2.72
CA ASN A 51 -17.87 -25.92 -3.71
C ASN A 51 -18.02 -24.40 -3.87
N VAL A 52 -17.19 -23.65 -3.17
CA VAL A 52 -17.19 -22.18 -3.18
C VAL A 52 -17.02 -21.65 -4.60
N ILE A 53 -16.19 -22.29 -5.43
CA ILE A 53 -15.99 -21.93 -6.83
C ILE A 53 -17.30 -22.03 -7.61
N GLY A 54 -18.09 -23.09 -7.42
CA GLY A 54 -19.39 -23.26 -8.10
C GLY A 54 -20.46 -22.28 -7.60
N LEU A 55 -20.40 -21.86 -6.33
CA LEU A 55 -21.29 -20.82 -5.78
C LEU A 55 -20.90 -19.43 -6.30
N ASN A 56 -19.61 -19.13 -6.34
CA ASN A 56 -19.06 -17.87 -6.83
C ASN A 56 -19.38 -17.66 -8.32
N LEU A 57 -19.24 -18.72 -9.14
CA LEU A 57 -19.67 -18.70 -10.55
C LEU A 57 -21.16 -18.39 -10.72
N LYS A 58 -22.02 -18.91 -9.82
CA LYS A 58 -23.45 -18.64 -9.85
C LYS A 58 -23.79 -17.21 -9.42
N ASN A 59 -23.08 -16.68 -8.43
CA ASN A 59 -23.37 -15.37 -7.83
C ASN A 59 -22.54 -14.25 -8.47
N ARG A 60 -21.58 -14.55 -9.36
CA ARG A 60 -20.61 -13.62 -9.94
C ARG A 60 -19.88 -12.76 -8.90
N LYS A 61 -19.73 -13.25 -7.66
CA LYS A 61 -19.04 -12.58 -6.57
C LYS A 61 -18.24 -13.62 -5.78
N THR A 62 -16.96 -13.36 -5.61
CA THR A 62 -16.04 -14.26 -4.88
C THR A 62 -15.89 -13.87 -3.43
N LYS A 63 -16.26 -12.64 -3.07
CA LYS A 63 -15.94 -12.00 -1.79
C LYS A 63 -14.44 -12.07 -1.50
N THR A 64 -13.62 -11.94 -2.53
CA THR A 64 -12.15 -11.99 -2.44
C THR A 64 -11.55 -10.76 -3.12
N ILE A 65 -10.60 -10.11 -2.47
CA ILE A 65 -9.86 -8.94 -2.96
C ILE A 65 -8.43 -9.36 -3.26
N GLY A 66 -7.91 -8.98 -4.42
CA GLY A 66 -6.51 -9.09 -4.77
C GLY A 66 -5.73 -7.86 -4.26
N VAL A 67 -4.70 -8.08 -3.47
CA VAL A 67 -3.79 -7.00 -3.02
C VAL A 67 -2.42 -7.23 -3.63
N ILE A 68 -1.92 -6.25 -4.39
CA ILE A 68 -0.59 -6.30 -4.99
C ILE A 68 0.27 -5.20 -4.37
N ILE A 69 1.37 -5.59 -3.75
CA ILE A 69 2.36 -4.69 -3.15
C ILE A 69 3.74 -4.91 -3.77
N PRO A 70 4.57 -3.85 -3.86
CA PRO A 70 5.91 -3.97 -4.40
C PRO A 70 6.84 -4.86 -3.56
N ASP A 71 6.87 -4.66 -2.25
CA ASP A 71 7.77 -5.37 -1.33
C ASP A 71 7.11 -5.58 0.05
N ILE A 72 7.16 -6.82 0.55
CA ILE A 72 6.63 -7.16 1.88
C ILE A 72 7.60 -6.79 3.02
N LEU A 73 8.88 -6.67 2.73
CA LEU A 73 9.89 -6.30 3.73
C LEU A 73 9.85 -4.81 4.07
N ASN A 74 9.30 -3.99 3.19
CA ASN A 74 9.05 -2.59 3.50
C ASN A 74 7.89 -2.47 4.51
N SER A 75 8.20 -1.94 5.69
CA SER A 75 7.26 -1.82 6.81
C SER A 75 5.99 -1.02 6.49
N PHE A 76 6.06 -0.09 5.54
CA PHE A 76 4.91 0.68 5.08
C PHE A 76 3.87 -0.21 4.39
N PHE A 77 4.28 -1.02 3.40
CA PHE A 77 3.35 -1.91 2.69
C PHE A 77 2.74 -2.98 3.61
N ALA A 78 3.53 -3.49 4.58
CA ALA A 78 3.01 -4.43 5.59
C ALA A 78 1.89 -3.79 6.45
N LYS A 79 2.01 -2.50 6.79
CA LYS A 79 0.97 -1.77 7.53
C LYS A 79 -0.26 -1.48 6.67
N VAL A 80 -0.07 -1.10 5.41
CA VAL A 80 -1.19 -0.93 4.47
C VAL A 80 -1.96 -2.24 4.34
N PHE A 81 -1.26 -3.34 4.15
CA PHE A 81 -1.88 -4.66 4.10
C PHE A 81 -2.66 -4.99 5.37
N SER A 82 -2.11 -4.69 6.56
CA SER A 82 -2.82 -4.90 7.84
C SER A 82 -4.11 -4.08 7.94
N GLY A 83 -4.13 -2.86 7.41
CA GLY A 83 -5.35 -2.04 7.33
C GLY A 83 -6.40 -2.62 6.38
N ILE A 84 -5.95 -3.08 5.20
CA ILE A 84 -6.82 -3.72 4.20
C ILE A 84 -7.46 -4.98 4.79
N GLU A 85 -6.65 -5.86 5.38
CA GLU A 85 -7.09 -7.14 5.96
C GLU A 85 -8.13 -6.93 7.05
N LYS A 86 -7.89 -5.98 7.96
CA LYS A 86 -8.81 -5.63 9.04
C LYS A 86 -10.21 -5.25 8.52
N VAL A 87 -10.29 -4.39 7.50
CA VAL A 87 -11.57 -3.96 6.92
C VAL A 87 -12.22 -5.08 6.11
N ALA A 88 -11.43 -5.83 5.33
CA ALA A 88 -11.92 -6.96 4.55
C ALA A 88 -12.57 -8.01 5.45
N ASP A 89 -11.91 -8.42 6.55
CA ASP A 89 -12.45 -9.37 7.52
C ASP A 89 -13.78 -8.87 8.12
N GLN A 90 -13.84 -7.62 8.57
CA GLN A 90 -15.06 -7.01 9.11
C GLN A 90 -16.24 -6.97 8.12
N ARG A 91 -15.94 -6.85 6.82
CA ARG A 91 -16.92 -6.80 5.74
C ARG A 91 -17.20 -8.17 5.09
N GLY A 92 -16.57 -9.24 5.61
CA GLY A 92 -16.74 -10.61 5.12
C GLY A 92 -16.09 -10.87 3.75
N TYR A 93 -14.98 -10.18 3.46
CA TYR A 93 -14.12 -10.41 2.32
C TYR A 93 -12.85 -11.18 2.72
N HIS A 94 -12.34 -11.98 1.82
CA HIS A 94 -11.02 -12.57 1.91
C HIS A 94 -10.01 -11.76 1.12
N VAL A 95 -8.74 -11.86 1.49
CA VAL A 95 -7.66 -11.14 0.81
C VAL A 95 -6.63 -12.13 0.27
N ILE A 96 -6.25 -11.98 -0.99
CA ILE A 96 -5.11 -12.66 -1.61
C ILE A 96 -4.02 -11.60 -1.81
N MET A 97 -2.92 -11.73 -1.06
CA MET A 97 -1.76 -10.86 -1.21
C MET A 97 -0.77 -11.45 -2.20
N CYS A 98 -0.32 -10.62 -3.13
CA CYS A 98 0.75 -10.90 -4.07
C CYS A 98 1.81 -9.80 -4.02
N ILE A 99 3.06 -10.16 -4.34
CA ILE A 99 4.20 -9.26 -4.29
C ILE A 99 4.75 -9.14 -5.72
N SER A 100 4.78 -7.91 -6.26
CA SER A 100 5.31 -7.67 -7.61
C SER A 100 6.84 -7.71 -7.68
N ASN A 101 7.55 -7.55 -6.55
CA ASN A 101 9.00 -7.41 -6.51
C ASN A 101 9.50 -6.30 -7.44
N GLU A 102 8.77 -5.20 -7.52
CA GLU A 102 9.05 -4.05 -8.39
C GLU A 102 9.09 -4.36 -9.90
N SER A 103 8.63 -5.55 -10.31
CA SER A 103 8.65 -6.01 -11.70
C SER A 103 7.29 -5.83 -12.38
N LEU A 104 7.30 -5.15 -13.52
CA LEU A 104 6.17 -4.96 -14.42
C LEU A 104 5.62 -6.30 -14.96
N GLU A 105 6.51 -7.21 -15.36
CA GLU A 105 6.10 -8.52 -15.88
C GLU A 105 5.36 -9.32 -14.81
N LYS A 106 5.90 -9.36 -13.59
CA LYS A 106 5.28 -10.07 -12.48
C LYS A 106 3.96 -9.44 -12.05
N GLU A 107 3.86 -8.11 -12.08
CA GLU A 107 2.63 -7.37 -11.83
C GLU A 107 1.54 -7.75 -12.85
N LYS A 108 1.84 -7.68 -14.16
CA LYS A 108 0.93 -8.10 -15.24
C LYS A 108 0.47 -9.54 -15.08
N ASN A 109 1.40 -10.49 -14.96
CA ASN A 109 1.09 -11.91 -14.83
C ASN A 109 0.21 -12.21 -13.60
N THR A 110 0.45 -11.50 -12.50
CA THR A 110 -0.35 -11.65 -11.28
C THR A 110 -1.76 -11.12 -11.47
N MET A 111 -1.92 -9.98 -12.13
CA MET A 111 -3.23 -9.40 -12.41
C MET A 111 -4.03 -10.28 -13.36
N ASP A 112 -3.43 -10.76 -14.44
CA ASP A 112 -4.06 -11.68 -15.39
C ASP A 112 -4.53 -12.98 -14.72
N MET A 113 -3.69 -13.54 -13.84
CA MET A 113 -4.05 -14.76 -13.10
C MET A 113 -5.24 -14.55 -12.17
N LEU A 114 -5.30 -13.43 -11.48
CA LEU A 114 -6.33 -13.17 -10.48
C LEU A 114 -7.64 -12.65 -11.07
N SER A 115 -7.62 -11.89 -12.16
CA SER A 115 -8.81 -11.32 -12.81
C SER A 115 -9.77 -12.37 -13.39
N ASN A 116 -9.27 -13.57 -13.67
CA ASN A 116 -10.06 -14.68 -14.23
C ASN A 116 -11.08 -15.30 -13.25
N GLY A 117 -11.86 -14.47 -12.56
CA GLY A 117 -12.93 -14.91 -11.65
C GLY A 117 -12.44 -15.41 -10.28
N THR A 118 -11.20 -15.12 -9.92
CA THR A 118 -10.64 -15.47 -8.60
C THR A 118 -10.93 -14.40 -7.56
N ILE A 119 -11.00 -13.14 -7.99
CA ILE A 119 -11.22 -11.97 -7.12
C ILE A 119 -12.35 -11.09 -7.68
N ASP A 120 -12.84 -10.17 -6.85
CA ASP A 120 -13.86 -9.19 -7.23
C ASP A 120 -13.26 -7.81 -7.57
N GLY A 121 -12.04 -7.51 -7.13
CA GLY A 121 -11.35 -6.25 -7.40
C GLY A 121 -9.95 -6.22 -6.83
N PHE A 122 -9.18 -5.21 -7.22
CA PHE A 122 -7.78 -5.02 -6.81
C PHE A 122 -7.58 -3.80 -5.91
N ILE A 123 -6.66 -3.92 -4.95
CA ILE A 123 -6.01 -2.80 -4.27
C ILE A 123 -4.52 -2.96 -4.53
N LEU A 124 -3.87 -1.96 -5.12
CA LEU A 124 -2.47 -2.09 -5.51
C LEU A 124 -1.67 -0.81 -5.41
N SER A 125 -0.37 -0.96 -5.20
CA SER A 125 0.66 0.06 -5.40
C SER A 125 1.50 -0.34 -6.60
N ILE A 126 1.68 0.57 -7.55
CA ILE A 126 2.31 0.30 -8.85
C ILE A 126 3.79 -0.08 -8.65
N SER A 127 4.27 -1.06 -9.40
CA SER A 127 5.69 -1.44 -9.42
C SER A 127 6.58 -0.31 -9.95
N GLU A 128 7.81 -0.24 -9.46
CA GLU A 128 8.79 0.77 -9.89
C GLU A 128 9.05 0.69 -11.40
N GLU A 129 9.18 -0.54 -11.93
CA GLU A 129 9.44 -0.76 -13.36
C GLU A 129 8.29 -0.22 -14.22
N ALA A 130 7.02 -0.42 -13.81
CA ALA A 130 5.86 0.13 -14.50
C ALA A 130 5.88 1.66 -14.51
N GLN A 131 6.26 2.31 -13.41
CA GLN A 131 6.38 3.76 -13.34
C GLN A 131 7.57 4.30 -14.15
N LYS A 132 8.72 3.62 -14.13
CA LYS A 132 9.90 4.00 -14.92
C LYS A 132 9.63 3.94 -16.42
N LEU A 133 8.89 2.91 -16.86
CA LEU A 133 8.55 2.71 -18.28
C LEU A 133 7.28 3.44 -18.71
N ASN A 134 6.52 4.05 -17.80
CA ASN A 134 5.19 4.63 -18.01
C ASN A 134 4.24 3.64 -18.70
N GLU A 135 4.29 2.38 -18.29
CA GLU A 135 3.50 1.29 -18.89
C GLU A 135 2.34 0.91 -17.98
N TYR A 136 1.13 1.33 -18.35
CA TYR A 136 -0.09 1.21 -17.52
C TYR A 136 -1.28 0.55 -18.24
N ASN A 137 -1.06 -0.04 -19.44
CA ASN A 137 -2.15 -0.59 -20.25
C ASN A 137 -2.85 -1.76 -19.56
N HIS A 138 -2.11 -2.63 -18.87
CA HIS A 138 -2.66 -3.76 -18.14
C HIS A 138 -3.68 -3.35 -17.07
N PHE A 139 -3.52 -2.20 -16.42
CA PHE A 139 -4.54 -1.67 -15.48
C PHE A 139 -5.81 -1.26 -16.23
N LYS A 140 -5.65 -0.56 -17.37
CA LYS A 140 -6.77 -0.10 -18.20
C LYS A 140 -7.56 -1.28 -18.76
N ASP A 141 -6.87 -2.33 -19.20
CA ASP A 141 -7.48 -3.53 -19.74
C ASP A 141 -8.33 -4.24 -18.68
N ILE A 142 -7.81 -4.45 -17.48
CA ILE A 142 -8.53 -5.05 -16.35
C ILE A 142 -9.77 -4.22 -15.94
N ILE A 143 -9.65 -2.88 -15.92
CA ILE A 143 -10.78 -2.00 -15.63
C ILE A 143 -11.85 -2.10 -16.72
N ASN A 144 -11.44 -2.14 -18.00
CA ASN A 144 -12.35 -2.28 -19.13
C ASN A 144 -13.07 -3.63 -19.13
N GLU A 145 -12.47 -4.68 -18.60
CA GLU A 145 -13.09 -5.98 -18.36
C GLU A 145 -14.08 -6.01 -17.19
N GLY A 146 -14.19 -4.90 -16.44
CA GLY A 146 -15.14 -4.70 -15.35
C GLY A 146 -14.63 -5.03 -13.97
N THR A 147 -13.31 -5.26 -13.79
CA THR A 147 -12.71 -5.47 -12.47
C THR A 147 -12.21 -4.13 -11.90
N PRO A 148 -12.81 -3.60 -10.82
CA PRO A 148 -12.40 -2.33 -10.25
C PRO A 148 -11.02 -2.40 -9.59
N ILE A 149 -10.30 -1.29 -9.70
CA ILE A 149 -8.97 -1.10 -9.11
C ILE A 149 -9.00 0.11 -8.19
N VAL A 150 -8.38 -0.02 -7.02
CA VAL A 150 -7.99 1.11 -6.15
C VAL A 150 -6.47 1.15 -6.09
N MET A 151 -5.88 2.24 -6.53
CA MET A 151 -4.44 2.47 -6.40
C MET A 151 -4.14 3.17 -5.07
N PHE A 152 -3.05 2.82 -4.42
CA PHE A 152 -2.57 3.53 -3.24
C PHE A 152 -1.09 3.85 -3.33
N ASP A 153 -0.66 4.92 -2.62
CA ASP A 153 0.73 5.38 -2.56
C ASP A 153 1.27 5.72 -3.97
N ARG A 154 1.78 4.75 -4.70
CA ARG A 154 2.26 4.92 -6.08
C ARG A 154 1.10 4.77 -7.05
N ILE A 155 0.82 5.83 -7.77
CA ILE A 155 -0.31 5.94 -8.68
C ILE A 155 0.12 6.33 -10.09
N ALA A 156 -0.78 6.13 -11.06
CA ALA A 156 -0.67 6.67 -12.42
C ALA A 156 -1.89 7.55 -12.71
N ASP A 157 -1.65 8.80 -13.14
CA ASP A 157 -2.73 9.74 -13.44
C ASP A 157 -3.54 9.34 -14.68
N GLU A 158 -2.89 8.67 -15.63
CA GLU A 158 -3.49 8.17 -16.88
C GLU A 158 -4.45 7.00 -16.67
N VAL A 159 -4.47 6.39 -15.49
CA VAL A 159 -5.41 5.32 -15.14
C VAL A 159 -6.57 5.90 -14.38
N VAL A 160 -7.77 5.76 -14.95
CA VAL A 160 -9.03 6.26 -14.38
C VAL A 160 -9.56 5.22 -13.39
N CYS A 161 -9.23 5.38 -12.11
CA CYS A 161 -9.64 4.52 -11.01
C CYS A 161 -9.65 5.30 -9.69
N ASP A 162 -10.15 4.71 -8.60
CA ASP A 162 -10.03 5.28 -7.27
C ASP A 162 -8.57 5.27 -6.80
N LYS A 163 -8.19 6.31 -6.06
CA LYS A 163 -6.82 6.48 -5.58
C LYS A 163 -6.82 6.89 -4.11
N VAL A 164 -5.89 6.34 -3.34
CA VAL A 164 -5.66 6.73 -1.94
C VAL A 164 -4.19 7.09 -1.77
N VAL A 165 -3.92 8.36 -1.53
CA VAL A 165 -2.57 8.93 -1.46
C VAL A 165 -2.39 9.75 -0.20
N VAL A 166 -1.15 10.13 0.09
CA VAL A 166 -0.85 11.17 1.08
C VAL A 166 -0.54 12.49 0.38
N ASP A 167 -0.47 13.57 1.15
CA ASP A 167 -0.12 14.90 0.66
C ASP A 167 1.42 15.08 0.53
N ASP A 168 2.07 14.26 -0.31
CA ASP A 168 3.52 14.18 -0.44
C ASP A 168 4.19 15.53 -0.68
N PHE A 169 3.63 16.35 -1.58
CA PHE A 169 4.17 17.69 -1.86
C PHE A 169 4.08 18.61 -0.65
N ASP A 170 2.88 18.74 -0.05
CA ASP A 170 2.65 19.65 1.09
C ASP A 170 3.47 19.21 2.30
N SER A 171 3.57 17.91 2.54
CA SER A 171 4.33 17.37 3.67
C SER A 171 5.83 17.60 3.53
N ALA A 172 6.38 17.42 2.33
CA ALA A 172 7.77 17.71 2.04
C ALA A 172 8.10 19.20 2.14
N LEU A 173 7.20 20.06 1.62
CA LEU A 173 7.29 21.50 1.77
C LEU A 173 7.31 21.91 3.24
N ASN A 174 6.36 21.41 4.03
CA ASN A 174 6.24 21.75 5.46
C ASN A 174 7.42 21.22 6.29
N ALA A 175 7.93 20.01 6.01
CA ALA A 175 9.11 19.48 6.70
C ALA A 175 10.36 20.29 6.41
N THR A 176 10.59 20.65 5.15
CA THR A 176 11.72 21.49 4.75
C THR A 176 11.58 22.90 5.33
N GLN A 177 10.38 23.47 5.33
CA GLN A 177 10.11 24.77 5.97
C GLN A 177 10.38 24.73 7.48
N HIS A 178 10.01 23.64 8.16
CA HIS A 178 10.32 23.45 9.57
C HIS A 178 11.84 23.46 9.81
N MET A 179 12.63 22.76 9.00
CA MET A 179 14.09 22.77 9.09
C MET A 179 14.67 24.18 8.90
N ILE A 180 14.16 24.93 7.94
CA ILE A 180 14.57 26.32 7.70
C ILE A 180 14.23 27.20 8.91
N ASN A 181 13.01 27.09 9.43
CA ASN A 181 12.55 27.87 10.57
C ASN A 181 13.35 27.57 11.86
N THR A 182 13.87 26.34 12.00
CA THR A 182 14.74 25.94 13.11
C THR A 182 16.23 26.26 12.87
N GLY A 183 16.53 27.01 11.80
CA GLY A 183 17.84 27.60 11.54
C GLY A 183 18.77 26.79 10.63
N CYS A 184 18.26 25.73 9.96
CA CYS A 184 19.03 25.03 8.94
C CYS A 184 19.19 25.93 7.68
N LYS A 185 20.42 25.97 7.14
CA LYS A 185 20.78 26.76 5.97
C LYS A 185 21.22 25.91 4.78
N ASN A 186 21.85 24.79 5.07
CA ASN A 186 22.41 23.85 4.09
C ASN A 186 21.72 22.50 4.25
N ILE A 187 20.52 22.39 3.69
CA ILE A 187 19.68 21.20 3.79
C ILE A 187 19.98 20.28 2.62
N ALA A 188 20.48 19.08 2.89
CA ALA A 188 20.65 18.05 1.86
C ALA A 188 19.36 17.25 1.69
N LEU A 189 19.07 16.82 0.46
CA LEU A 189 17.99 15.92 0.12
C LEU A 189 18.59 14.55 -0.24
N PHE A 190 18.10 13.49 0.40
CA PHE A 190 18.48 12.12 0.06
C PHE A 190 17.26 11.34 -0.44
N SER A 191 17.40 10.74 -1.63
CA SER A 191 16.30 10.06 -2.31
C SER A 191 16.76 8.79 -3.02
N SER A 192 16.10 7.70 -2.65
CA SER A 192 16.10 6.42 -3.39
C SER A 192 14.79 6.21 -4.16
N VAL A 193 13.87 7.17 -4.14
CA VAL A 193 12.50 7.04 -4.68
C VAL A 193 12.09 8.16 -5.64
N ASP A 194 12.99 9.02 -6.08
CA ASP A 194 12.64 10.21 -6.91
C ASP A 194 12.18 9.86 -8.33
N ASN A 195 12.40 8.64 -8.80
CA ASN A 195 11.83 8.13 -10.05
C ASN A 195 10.34 7.76 -9.91
N LEU A 196 9.86 7.62 -8.68
CA LEU A 196 8.47 7.26 -8.37
C LEU A 196 7.57 8.50 -8.27
N SER A 197 6.26 8.33 -8.46
CA SER A 197 5.29 9.42 -8.34
C SER A 197 5.39 10.16 -7.01
N VAL A 198 5.48 9.44 -5.91
CA VAL A 198 5.63 9.98 -4.55
C VAL A 198 6.94 10.75 -4.38
N GLY A 199 8.04 10.20 -4.88
CA GLY A 199 9.36 10.82 -4.78
C GLY A 199 9.43 12.16 -5.53
N LYS A 200 8.86 12.22 -6.75
CA LYS A 200 8.77 13.46 -7.53
C LYS A 200 8.08 14.57 -6.75
N LEU A 201 6.92 14.30 -6.16
CA LEU A 201 6.17 15.27 -5.35
C LEU A 201 6.96 15.71 -4.10
N ARG A 202 7.65 14.80 -3.42
CA ARG A 202 8.50 15.13 -2.27
C ARG A 202 9.68 16.01 -2.65
N VAL A 203 10.34 15.73 -3.78
CA VAL A 203 11.41 16.58 -4.31
C VAL A 203 10.88 17.98 -4.66
N GLU A 204 9.74 18.06 -5.33
CA GLU A 204 9.10 19.33 -5.67
C GLU A 204 8.75 20.15 -4.42
N GLY A 205 8.21 19.53 -3.37
CA GLY A 205 7.92 20.18 -2.10
C GLY A 205 9.18 20.76 -1.43
N TYR A 206 10.28 19.99 -1.40
CA TYR A 206 11.58 20.45 -0.90
C TYR A 206 12.09 21.66 -1.70
N LEU A 207 12.10 21.58 -3.04
CA LEU A 207 12.56 22.67 -3.90
C LEU A 207 11.69 23.93 -3.74
N GLN A 208 10.37 23.74 -3.58
CA GLN A 208 9.45 24.85 -3.36
C GLN A 208 9.70 25.55 -2.01
N ALA A 209 10.01 24.79 -0.96
CA ALA A 209 10.37 25.38 0.35
C ALA A 209 11.64 26.23 0.26
N LEU A 210 12.69 25.74 -0.40
CA LEU A 210 13.91 26.51 -0.62
C LEU A 210 13.62 27.81 -1.39
N LYS A 211 12.83 27.71 -2.48
CA LYS A 211 12.44 28.84 -3.30
C LYS A 211 11.66 29.90 -2.49
N ASN A 212 10.70 29.47 -1.67
CA ASN A 212 9.89 30.37 -0.84
C ASN A 212 10.73 31.17 0.16
N ASN A 213 11.88 30.63 0.56
CA ASN A 213 12.80 31.26 1.50
C ASN A 213 14.03 31.90 0.82
N ASN A 214 14.04 32.03 -0.51
CA ASN A 214 15.14 32.58 -1.31
C ASN A 214 16.48 31.85 -1.07
N ILE A 215 16.45 30.55 -0.77
CA ILE A 215 17.63 29.70 -0.64
C ILE A 215 17.94 29.11 -2.01
N ALA A 216 19.17 29.34 -2.50
CA ALA A 216 19.61 28.78 -3.77
C ALA A 216 19.73 27.25 -3.67
N VAL A 217 19.21 26.55 -4.68
CA VAL A 217 19.35 25.09 -4.78
C VAL A 217 20.81 24.77 -5.09
N ASN A 218 21.44 23.98 -4.22
CA ASN A 218 22.78 23.44 -4.45
C ASN A 218 22.65 21.98 -4.95
N PRO A 219 22.95 21.68 -6.24
CA PRO A 219 22.84 20.33 -6.78
C PRO A 219 23.71 19.29 -6.06
N ASN A 220 24.82 19.73 -5.44
CA ASN A 220 25.71 18.84 -4.69
C ASN A 220 25.10 18.35 -3.37
N LEU A 221 24.00 18.95 -2.91
CA LEU A 221 23.26 18.53 -1.72
C LEU A 221 22.08 17.62 -2.07
N ILE A 222 21.85 17.30 -3.35
CA ILE A 222 20.78 16.41 -3.79
C ILE A 222 21.39 15.05 -4.17
N VAL A 223 21.18 14.06 -3.31
CA VAL A 223 21.63 12.68 -3.55
C VAL A 223 20.47 11.86 -4.09
N ARG A 224 20.69 11.26 -5.27
CA ARG A 224 19.77 10.34 -5.92
C ARG A 224 20.45 9.01 -6.15
N THR A 225 19.77 7.91 -5.86
CA THR A 225 20.31 6.57 -6.02
C THR A 225 19.20 5.54 -6.20
N ASP A 226 19.51 4.46 -6.89
CA ASP A 226 18.64 3.29 -7.06
C ASP A 226 19.17 2.08 -6.27
N SER A 227 20.24 2.23 -5.47
CA SER A 227 20.80 1.13 -4.68
C SER A 227 21.32 1.58 -3.31
N GLU A 228 21.19 0.73 -2.30
CA GLU A 228 21.66 1.00 -0.94
C GLU A 228 23.18 1.17 -0.84
N ASP A 229 23.95 0.41 -1.63
CA ASP A 229 25.42 0.51 -1.62
C ASP A 229 25.90 1.85 -2.19
N ASP A 230 25.31 2.28 -3.31
CA ASP A 230 25.59 3.56 -3.96
C ASP A 230 25.13 4.74 -3.07
N LEU A 231 24.00 4.59 -2.37
CA LEU A 231 23.48 5.57 -1.42
C LEU A 231 24.54 5.94 -0.36
N LYS A 232 25.13 4.94 0.27
CA LYS A 232 26.12 5.14 1.33
C LYS A 232 27.34 5.90 0.85
N GLU A 233 27.87 5.54 -0.32
CA GLU A 233 29.03 6.21 -0.91
C GLU A 233 28.71 7.66 -1.27
N LYS A 234 27.54 7.92 -1.86
CA LYS A 234 27.09 9.26 -2.22
C LYS A 234 26.85 10.14 -0.99
N ILE A 235 26.23 9.59 0.06
CA ILE A 235 26.05 10.30 1.34
C ILE A 235 27.41 10.65 1.95
N ASP A 236 28.36 9.71 2.01
CA ASP A 236 29.70 9.99 2.51
C ASP A 236 30.38 11.15 1.76
N LYS A 237 30.27 11.16 0.42
CA LYS A 237 30.79 12.25 -0.43
C LYS A 237 30.14 13.61 -0.14
N VAL A 238 28.83 13.63 0.13
CA VAL A 238 28.15 14.88 0.49
C VAL A 238 28.71 15.45 1.79
N PHE A 239 28.87 14.62 2.80
CA PHE A 239 29.44 15.04 4.09
C PHE A 239 30.89 15.50 3.98
N ASP A 240 31.69 14.87 3.11
CA ASP A 240 33.12 15.19 2.98
C ASP A 240 33.36 16.48 2.19
N ASN A 241 32.48 16.80 1.25
CA ASN A 241 32.68 17.91 0.32
C ASN A 241 31.80 19.14 0.59
N ASN A 242 30.85 19.04 1.52
CA ASN A 242 29.90 20.11 1.79
C ASN A 242 29.71 20.35 3.29
N THR A 243 29.40 21.59 3.66
CA THR A 243 28.89 21.88 5.00
C THR A 243 27.37 21.68 4.98
N ILE A 244 26.87 20.77 5.77
CA ILE A 244 25.41 20.50 5.91
C ILE A 244 24.98 20.66 7.35
N ASP A 245 23.80 21.17 7.58
CA ASP A 245 23.19 21.34 8.90
C ASP A 245 21.76 20.79 8.98
N GLY A 246 21.26 20.29 7.85
CA GLY A 246 19.98 19.62 7.74
C GLY A 246 19.99 18.51 6.69
N ILE A 247 19.22 17.45 6.91
CA ILE A 247 18.95 16.38 5.94
C ILE A 247 17.46 16.11 5.90
N PHE A 248 16.88 16.19 4.70
CA PHE A 248 15.56 15.71 4.40
C PHE A 248 15.68 14.43 3.58
N ALA A 249 15.24 13.30 4.15
CA ALA A 249 15.33 11.98 3.52
C ALA A 249 13.94 11.52 3.07
N LEU A 250 13.83 11.06 1.83
CA LEU A 250 12.53 10.77 1.21
C LEU A 250 12.00 9.36 1.47
N ASP A 251 12.80 8.50 2.11
CA ASP A 251 12.45 7.12 2.49
C ASP A 251 13.00 6.78 3.87
N GLU A 252 12.52 5.68 4.47
CA GLU A 252 12.94 5.21 5.79
C GLU A 252 14.42 4.78 5.79
N ASN A 253 14.86 4.06 4.77
CA ASN A 253 16.24 3.59 4.66
C ASN A 253 17.21 4.76 4.49
N ASP A 254 16.84 5.74 3.65
CA ASP A 254 17.60 6.98 3.46
C ASP A 254 17.78 7.73 4.78
N SER A 255 16.70 7.79 5.59
CA SER A 255 16.70 8.47 6.90
C SER A 255 17.64 7.80 7.91
N VAL A 256 17.59 6.47 7.96
CA VAL A 256 18.45 5.66 8.85
C VAL A 256 19.91 5.75 8.41
N ALA A 257 20.17 5.69 7.11
CA ALA A 257 21.53 5.84 6.56
C ALA A 257 22.12 7.22 6.87
N ALA A 258 21.34 8.28 6.67
CA ALA A 258 21.74 9.66 7.00
C ALA A 258 22.12 9.81 8.46
N LEU A 259 21.30 9.31 9.39
CA LEU A 259 21.58 9.37 10.83
C LEU A 259 22.86 8.61 11.19
N ARG A 260 23.01 7.37 10.72
CA ARG A 260 24.18 6.53 11.01
C ARG A 260 25.48 7.15 10.51
N ILE A 261 25.47 7.70 9.30
CA ILE A 261 26.66 8.32 8.71
C ILE A 261 26.99 9.63 9.42
N GLY A 262 25.98 10.48 9.68
CA GLY A 262 26.17 11.72 10.43
C GLY A 262 26.80 11.49 11.81
N LEU A 263 26.28 10.53 12.59
CA LEU A 263 26.82 10.16 13.89
C LEU A 263 28.26 9.61 13.78
N LYS A 264 28.55 8.75 12.79
CA LYS A 264 29.89 8.20 12.52
C LYS A 264 30.91 9.29 12.20
N LYS A 265 30.50 10.36 11.51
CA LYS A 265 31.34 11.52 11.19
C LYS A 265 31.44 12.53 12.34
N GLY A 266 30.82 12.24 13.48
CA GLY A 266 30.94 13.02 14.72
C GLY A 266 29.98 14.20 14.82
N TYR A 267 28.96 14.29 13.96
CA TYR A 267 27.94 15.32 14.09
C TYR A 267 27.09 15.11 15.35
N LYS A 268 26.80 16.17 16.06
CA LYS A 268 25.80 16.20 17.13
C LYS A 268 24.44 16.40 16.54
N VAL A 269 23.57 15.42 16.73
CA VAL A 269 22.18 15.45 16.27
C VAL A 269 21.28 15.69 17.49
N PRO A 270 20.44 16.75 17.49
CA PRO A 270 20.09 17.63 16.38
C PRO A 270 20.92 18.93 16.30
N GLU A 271 21.84 19.25 17.25
CA GLU A 271 22.44 20.56 17.43
C GLU A 271 23.21 21.03 16.20
N GLN A 272 24.00 20.13 15.59
CA GLN A 272 24.78 20.44 14.39
C GLN A 272 24.10 19.94 13.10
N LEU A 273 23.30 18.88 13.18
CA LEU A 273 22.65 18.25 12.04
C LEU A 273 21.23 17.86 12.40
N SER A 274 20.26 18.53 11.82
CA SER A 274 18.85 18.14 11.90
C SER A 274 18.51 17.12 10.83
N ILE A 275 17.72 16.08 11.16
CA ILE A 275 17.31 15.05 10.22
C ILE A 275 15.80 14.84 10.31
N ILE A 276 15.11 14.94 9.18
CA ILE A 276 13.69 14.59 9.01
C ILE A 276 13.59 13.61 7.85
N GLY A 277 12.73 12.59 7.98
CA GLY A 277 12.47 11.67 6.89
C GLY A 277 11.06 11.14 6.83
N PHE A 278 10.70 10.55 5.69
CA PHE A 278 9.50 9.75 5.58
C PHE A 278 9.74 8.39 6.20
N ALA A 279 9.02 8.07 7.26
CA ALA A 279 9.10 6.77 7.90
C ALA A 279 7.89 6.49 8.78
N ASP A 280 7.35 5.30 8.63
CA ASP A 280 6.29 4.76 9.46
C ASP A 280 6.78 3.65 10.40
N GLY A 281 8.02 3.19 10.23
CA GLY A 281 8.61 2.10 10.98
C GLY A 281 8.82 2.44 12.47
N ILE A 282 8.48 1.49 13.34
CA ILE A 282 8.78 1.59 14.78
C ILE A 282 10.29 1.59 15.01
N LEU A 283 11.05 0.91 14.14
CA LEU A 283 12.50 0.80 14.24
C LEU A 283 13.17 2.17 14.09
N ALA A 284 12.86 2.89 13.01
CA ALA A 284 13.46 4.19 12.73
C ALA A 284 13.07 5.24 13.78
N SER A 285 11.81 5.22 14.25
CA SER A 285 11.27 6.28 15.08
C SER A 285 11.46 6.11 16.58
N ARG A 286 11.62 4.87 17.08
CA ARG A 286 11.65 4.61 18.53
C ARG A 286 12.83 3.78 19.04
N ARG A 287 13.58 3.12 18.15
CA ARG A 287 14.70 2.25 18.53
C ARG A 287 16.07 2.84 18.19
N LEU A 288 16.10 3.95 17.48
CA LEU A 288 17.34 4.69 17.23
C LEU A 288 17.58 5.71 18.34
N SER A 289 18.85 6.00 18.59
CA SER A 289 19.29 7.07 19.49
C SER A 289 20.30 7.94 18.76
N PRO A 290 19.97 9.22 18.50
CA PRO A 290 18.69 9.87 18.76
C PRO A 290 17.54 9.31 17.91
N SER A 291 16.30 9.43 18.43
CA SER A 291 15.10 8.99 17.73
C SER A 291 14.77 9.93 16.55
N LEU A 292 14.40 9.35 15.41
CA LEU A 292 14.15 10.10 14.17
C LEU A 292 12.83 10.86 14.20
N SER A 293 12.88 12.13 13.82
CA SER A 293 11.71 12.94 13.44
C SER A 293 11.23 12.51 12.06
N THR A 294 9.94 12.23 11.94
CA THR A 294 9.41 11.59 10.74
C THR A 294 8.09 12.20 10.29
N LEU A 295 7.88 12.21 8.96
CA LEU A 295 6.58 12.33 8.34
C LEU A 295 5.94 10.94 8.30
N SER A 296 4.81 10.78 8.96
CA SER A 296 4.07 9.51 8.97
C SER A 296 3.13 9.46 7.78
N GLN A 297 3.23 8.38 7.00
CA GLN A 297 2.33 8.13 5.86
C GLN A 297 1.01 7.46 6.29
N TYR A 298 0.83 7.11 7.57
CA TYR A 298 -0.38 6.45 8.09
C TYR A 298 -0.76 5.18 7.33
N GLY A 299 0.20 4.26 7.12
CA GLY A 299 0.00 3.08 6.28
C GLY A 299 -1.24 2.25 6.62
N VAL A 300 -1.56 2.05 7.93
CA VAL A 300 -2.78 1.33 8.32
C VAL A 300 -4.03 2.07 7.85
N GLU A 301 -4.09 3.39 7.99
CA GLU A 301 -5.23 4.22 7.58
C GLU A 301 -5.40 4.20 6.06
N ILE A 302 -4.29 4.29 5.29
CA ILE A 302 -4.33 4.10 3.82
C ILE A 302 -5.00 2.78 3.47
N GLY A 303 -4.60 1.69 4.14
CA GLY A 303 -5.17 0.36 3.90
C GLY A 303 -6.66 0.29 4.24
N GLU A 304 -7.06 0.84 5.38
CA GLU A 304 -8.47 0.89 5.80
C GLU A 304 -9.32 1.69 4.81
N VAL A 305 -8.84 2.84 4.36
CA VAL A 305 -9.54 3.68 3.37
C VAL A 305 -9.63 2.98 2.02
N ALA A 306 -8.53 2.44 1.51
CA ALA A 306 -8.50 1.74 0.21
C ALA A 306 -9.45 0.54 0.19
N ALA A 307 -9.49 -0.25 1.27
CA ALA A 307 -10.42 -1.37 1.39
C ALA A 307 -11.88 -0.91 1.43
N ASN A 308 -12.18 0.14 2.19
CA ASN A 308 -13.54 0.70 2.23
C ASN A 308 -13.98 1.23 0.86
N VAL A 309 -13.11 1.98 0.17
CA VAL A 309 -13.39 2.51 -1.18
C VAL A 309 -13.71 1.36 -2.15
N LEU A 310 -12.86 0.34 -2.22
CA LEU A 310 -13.09 -0.81 -3.10
C LEU A 310 -14.38 -1.56 -2.75
N ILE A 311 -14.56 -1.92 -1.47
CA ILE A 311 -15.73 -2.70 -1.04
C ILE A 311 -17.03 -1.93 -1.25
N ASN A 312 -17.04 -0.62 -0.99
CA ASN A 312 -18.20 0.22 -1.26
C ASN A 312 -18.57 0.21 -2.74
N ARG A 313 -17.58 0.27 -3.65
CA ARG A 313 -17.80 0.15 -5.10
C ARG A 313 -18.36 -1.22 -5.47
N LEU A 314 -17.79 -2.32 -4.91
CA LEU A 314 -18.25 -3.69 -5.17
C LEU A 314 -19.67 -3.99 -4.66
N GLU A 315 -20.11 -3.30 -3.61
CA GLU A 315 -21.44 -3.48 -3.00
C GLU A 315 -22.48 -2.48 -3.51
N SER A 316 -22.05 -1.41 -4.20
CA SER A 316 -22.95 -0.43 -4.78
C SER A 316 -23.86 -1.06 -5.83
N LYS A 317 -25.06 -0.50 -5.93
CA LYS A 317 -26.01 -0.79 -7.00
C LYS A 317 -25.98 0.26 -8.12
N GLU A 318 -25.21 1.33 -7.92
CA GLU A 318 -25.04 2.40 -8.90
C GLU A 318 -23.99 2.00 -9.92
N GLU A 319 -24.34 1.99 -11.20
CA GLU A 319 -23.45 1.54 -12.29
C GLU A 319 -22.36 2.56 -12.65
N ASN A 320 -22.54 3.85 -12.31
CA ASN A 320 -21.63 4.94 -12.72
C ASN A 320 -21.16 5.77 -11.51
N LEU A 321 -20.64 5.13 -10.46
CA LEU A 321 -19.98 5.87 -9.38
C LEU A 321 -18.74 6.59 -9.90
N PRO A 322 -18.58 7.90 -9.64
CA PRO A 322 -17.36 8.61 -10.01
C PRO A 322 -16.15 8.00 -9.30
N TYR A 323 -15.00 8.10 -9.93
CA TYR A 323 -13.74 7.77 -9.28
C TYR A 323 -13.23 8.96 -8.47
N GLU A 324 -12.67 8.69 -7.32
CA GLU A 324 -12.22 9.72 -6.41
C GLU A 324 -10.75 9.49 -5.99
N THR A 325 -10.05 10.59 -5.73
CA THR A 325 -8.75 10.55 -5.07
C THR A 325 -8.90 11.00 -3.62
N THR A 326 -8.71 10.07 -2.70
CA THR A 326 -8.68 10.38 -1.26
C THR A 326 -7.28 10.74 -0.83
N VAL A 327 -7.09 11.93 -0.26
CA VAL A 327 -5.81 12.41 0.24
C VAL A 327 -5.78 12.36 1.77
N ILE A 328 -4.92 11.52 2.33
CA ILE A 328 -4.67 11.44 3.78
C ILE A 328 -3.60 12.47 4.14
N LYS A 329 -3.90 13.34 5.09
CA LYS A 329 -2.96 14.37 5.52
C LYS A 329 -1.88 13.79 6.43
N THR A 330 -0.62 14.02 6.07
CA THR A 330 0.53 13.62 6.87
C THR A 330 0.77 14.58 8.04
N GLN A 331 1.54 14.14 9.00
CA GLN A 331 1.94 14.96 10.13
C GLN A 331 3.41 14.76 10.47
N LEU A 332 4.14 15.85 10.64
CA LEU A 332 5.48 15.81 11.19
C LEU A 332 5.43 15.40 12.68
N ARG A 333 6.09 14.30 12.98
CA ARG A 333 6.31 13.81 14.34
C ARG A 333 7.72 14.20 14.78
N GLU A 334 7.82 15.35 15.43
CA GLU A 334 9.10 15.84 15.97
C GLU A 334 9.61 14.91 17.08
N ARG A 335 10.89 14.57 16.98
CA ARG A 335 11.63 13.77 17.96
C ARG A 335 13.01 14.38 18.21
N GLU A 336 13.99 13.53 18.58
CA GLU A 336 15.33 13.97 18.98
C GLU A 336 16.23 14.35 17.80
N SER A 337 15.93 13.94 16.57
CA SER A 337 16.79 14.20 15.41
C SER A 337 16.57 15.56 14.75
N THR A 338 15.61 16.36 15.19
CA THR A 338 15.41 17.72 14.68
C THR A 338 15.38 18.76 15.79
N ARG A 339 15.87 19.96 15.47
CA ARG A 339 15.75 21.11 16.35
C ARG A 339 14.27 21.49 16.50
N LYS A 340 13.91 21.99 17.66
CA LYS A 340 12.56 22.46 17.94
C LYS A 340 12.45 23.95 17.64
N LEU A 341 11.25 24.39 17.29
CA LEU A 341 10.92 25.80 17.14
C LEU A 341 10.96 26.53 18.48
#